data_3d6c601f773076ca735fc2afd3aac70b
#
_entry.id   3d6c601f773076ca735fc2afd3aac70b
#
_cell.length_a   1.000
_cell.length_b   1.000
_cell.length_c   1.000
_cell.angle_alpha   90.00
_cell.angle_beta   90.00
_cell.angle_gamma   90.00
#
_symmetry.space_group_name_H-M   'P 1'
#
loop_
_entity.id
_entity.type
_entity.pdbx_description
1 polymer ?
#
loop_
_entity_poly.entity_id
_entity_poly.type
_entity_poly.pdbx_seq_one_letter_code
_entity_poly.pdbx_strand_id
1 'polypeptide(L)'
;MKLPGFVNAHSHAFQRALRGRTEGGDFWAWRQLMLEEASRQTPELVRESYARVYREMRGSGFTAVGEFHYLGLAEGRGAAEAAEEAGVELVLLHVAYARGGIERFRQGSVAAYLDELGQLREAGIRVGVAPHSVRACPADWLEELGAYAERERLPLHVHADEQPREIEECVAEHGMRPIELLARTGCLGERTTVVHATNANGAELDLLADAGARICVCPTTEANLGDGFLPVERVRSRGIALCIGSDSNVRIDPLEEIRELEGIARRQSGRRNVIPLDDLLRIGREEGARSLGLDAWPEVEVDLGHRSLEGVEGEDVVAAVVFGASADVFDSEA
;
A
#
# COMPACT_ATOMS: atom_id res chain seq x y z
N MET A 1 22.38 -14.05 6.32
CA MET A 1 21.74 -13.75 7.65
C MET A 1 20.23 -13.67 7.44
N LYS A 2 19.44 -14.41 8.22
CA LYS A 2 17.97 -14.36 8.10
C LYS A 2 17.36 -13.22 8.92
N LEU A 3 16.40 -12.56 8.33
CA LEU A 3 15.60 -11.48 8.95
C LEU A 3 14.13 -11.68 8.59
N PRO A 4 13.17 -11.17 9.39
CA PRO A 4 11.81 -11.06 8.95
C PRO A 4 11.76 -10.29 7.61
N GLY A 5 11.04 -10.80 6.63
CA GLY A 5 10.91 -10.14 5.34
C GLY A 5 10.17 -8.81 5.43
N PHE A 6 10.35 -7.96 4.44
CA PHE A 6 9.56 -6.73 4.33
C PHE A 6 8.15 -7.02 3.84
N VAL A 7 7.20 -6.19 4.28
CA VAL A 7 5.79 -6.30 3.91
C VAL A 7 5.40 -5.09 3.08
N ASN A 8 4.99 -5.36 1.85
CA ASN A 8 4.42 -4.36 0.95
C ASN A 8 2.94 -4.18 1.28
N ALA A 9 2.59 -3.21 2.10
CA ALA A 9 1.22 -3.05 2.59
C ALA A 9 0.22 -2.56 1.52
N HIS A 10 0.71 -2.04 0.39
CA HIS A 10 -0.12 -1.51 -0.69
C HIS A 10 0.58 -1.61 -2.05
N SER A 11 -0.07 -2.25 -3.02
CA SER A 11 0.44 -2.49 -4.36
C SER A 11 -0.67 -2.54 -5.40
N HIS A 12 -0.35 -2.07 -6.60
CA HIS A 12 -1.10 -2.25 -7.84
C HIS A 12 -0.19 -2.90 -8.87
N ALA A 13 -0.06 -4.23 -8.83
CA ALA A 13 0.95 -4.94 -9.63
C ALA A 13 0.84 -4.69 -11.15
N PHE A 14 -0.37 -4.53 -11.71
CA PHE A 14 -0.55 -4.25 -13.14
C PHE A 14 0.05 -2.90 -13.56
N GLN A 15 0.15 -1.93 -12.65
CA GLN A 15 0.70 -0.60 -12.95
C GLN A 15 2.21 -0.63 -13.20
N ARG A 16 2.91 -1.72 -12.80
CA ARG A 16 4.32 -1.93 -13.15
C ARG A 16 4.60 -1.79 -14.65
N ALA A 17 3.61 -2.07 -15.50
CA ALA A 17 3.69 -1.89 -16.95
C ALA A 17 3.86 -0.43 -17.39
N LEU A 18 3.57 0.53 -16.52
CA LEU A 18 3.64 1.97 -16.81
C LEU A 18 5.02 2.57 -16.57
N ARG A 19 5.93 1.87 -15.89
CA ARG A 19 7.26 2.42 -15.57
C ARG A 19 8.00 2.92 -16.81
N GLY A 20 8.56 4.12 -16.72
CA GLY A 20 9.26 4.78 -17.83
C GLY A 20 8.34 5.30 -18.95
N ARG A 21 7.01 5.14 -18.82
CA ARG A 21 6.03 5.61 -19.82
C ARG A 21 5.28 6.86 -19.36
N THR A 22 5.40 7.22 -18.10
CA THR A 22 4.57 8.21 -17.42
C THR A 22 5.38 9.37 -16.81
N GLU A 23 6.65 9.50 -17.18
CA GLU A 23 7.56 10.52 -16.65
C GLU A 23 7.25 11.95 -17.15
N GLY A 24 6.34 12.07 -18.10
CA GLY A 24 5.88 13.36 -18.60
C GLY A 24 4.39 13.59 -18.33
N GLY A 25 4.04 14.83 -18.03
CA GLY A 25 2.65 15.19 -17.72
C GLY A 25 2.38 15.32 -16.23
N ASP A 26 1.10 15.41 -15.87
CA ASP A 26 0.63 15.50 -14.50
C ASP A 26 -0.02 14.17 -14.05
N PHE A 27 -0.48 14.13 -12.80
CA PHE A 27 -1.23 13.00 -12.23
C PHE A 27 -2.39 12.54 -13.13
N TRP A 28 -3.09 13.47 -13.78
CA TRP A 28 -4.26 13.14 -14.59
C TRP A 28 -3.87 12.49 -15.93
N ALA A 29 -2.75 12.89 -16.51
CA ALA A 29 -2.16 12.23 -17.69
C ALA A 29 -1.70 10.79 -17.34
N TRP A 30 -1.03 10.62 -16.21
CA TRP A 30 -0.68 9.30 -15.68
C TRP A 30 -1.92 8.43 -15.47
N ARG A 31 -2.95 8.99 -14.82
CA ARG A 31 -4.21 8.27 -14.55
C ARG A 31 -4.89 7.78 -15.82
N GLN A 32 -4.86 8.58 -16.90
CA GLN A 32 -5.43 8.16 -18.19
C GLN A 32 -4.70 6.92 -18.74
N LEU A 33 -3.37 6.90 -18.73
CA LEU A 33 -2.58 5.75 -19.19
C LEU A 33 -2.82 4.52 -18.31
N MET A 34 -2.99 4.72 -16.99
CA MET A 34 -3.34 3.65 -16.05
C MET A 34 -4.71 3.02 -16.38
N LEU A 35 -5.72 3.83 -16.68
CA LEU A 35 -7.04 3.33 -17.08
C LEU A 35 -7.00 2.55 -18.40
N GLU A 36 -6.19 3.00 -19.37
CA GLU A 36 -5.97 2.30 -20.63
C GLU A 36 -5.28 0.95 -20.40
N GLU A 37 -4.26 0.90 -19.55
CA GLU A 37 -3.58 -0.33 -19.19
C GLU A 37 -4.52 -1.31 -18.48
N ALA A 38 -5.29 -0.82 -17.50
CA ALA A 38 -6.28 -1.61 -16.79
C ALA A 38 -7.35 -2.22 -17.73
N SER A 39 -7.76 -1.48 -18.78
CA SER A 39 -8.77 -1.95 -19.74
C SER A 39 -8.31 -3.17 -20.56
N ARG A 40 -7.01 -3.37 -20.68
CA ARG A 40 -6.40 -4.47 -21.47
C ARG A 40 -6.17 -5.74 -20.66
N GLN A 41 -6.27 -5.66 -19.33
CA GLN A 41 -5.97 -6.80 -18.46
C GLN A 41 -7.02 -7.92 -18.64
N THR A 42 -6.53 -9.16 -18.76
CA THR A 42 -7.31 -10.41 -18.71
C THR A 42 -6.81 -11.26 -17.56
N PRO A 43 -7.54 -12.29 -17.10
CA PRO A 43 -7.06 -13.19 -16.05
C PRO A 43 -5.68 -13.78 -16.34
N GLU A 44 -5.42 -14.16 -17.61
CA GLU A 44 -4.15 -14.72 -18.05
C GLU A 44 -3.02 -13.68 -17.99
N LEU A 45 -3.28 -12.46 -18.50
CA LEU A 45 -2.31 -11.36 -18.44
C LEU A 45 -2.00 -10.95 -17.01
N VAL A 46 -3.02 -10.90 -16.13
CA VAL A 46 -2.82 -10.64 -14.70
C VAL A 46 -1.92 -11.72 -14.11
N ARG A 47 -2.26 -13.00 -14.27
CA ARG A 47 -1.45 -14.07 -13.72
C ARG A 47 0.01 -13.97 -14.16
N GLU A 48 0.27 -13.81 -15.47
CA GLU A 48 1.63 -13.71 -16.00
C GLU A 48 2.39 -12.46 -15.55
N SER A 49 1.74 -11.30 -15.59
CA SER A 49 2.37 -10.02 -15.22
C SER A 49 2.61 -9.93 -13.71
N TYR A 50 1.65 -10.38 -12.90
CA TYR A 50 1.75 -10.36 -11.45
C TYR A 50 2.81 -11.35 -10.95
N ALA A 51 2.91 -12.55 -11.54
CA ALA A 51 3.98 -13.48 -11.21
C ALA A 51 5.38 -12.88 -11.44
N ARG A 52 5.56 -12.06 -12.48
CA ARG A 52 6.82 -11.32 -12.70
C ARG A 52 7.04 -10.25 -11.63
N VAL A 53 6.01 -9.48 -11.30
CA VAL A 53 6.08 -8.41 -10.29
C VAL A 53 6.33 -9.00 -8.90
N TYR A 54 5.64 -10.06 -8.53
CA TYR A 54 5.80 -10.69 -7.23
C TYR A 54 7.17 -11.40 -7.08
N ARG A 55 7.72 -11.99 -8.15
CA ARG A 55 9.13 -12.45 -8.13
C ARG A 55 10.11 -11.29 -7.97
N GLU A 56 9.85 -10.13 -8.58
CA GLU A 56 10.65 -8.92 -8.37
C GLU A 56 10.53 -8.43 -6.92
N MET A 57 9.32 -8.44 -6.32
CA MET A 57 9.11 -8.15 -4.90
C MET A 57 9.89 -9.12 -4.02
N ARG A 58 9.78 -10.44 -4.28
CA ARG A 58 10.48 -11.47 -3.51
C ARG A 58 12.00 -11.27 -3.55
N GLY A 59 12.54 -11.03 -4.75
CA GLY A 59 13.97 -10.77 -4.95
C GLY A 59 14.46 -9.44 -4.36
N SER A 60 13.56 -8.48 -4.10
CA SER A 60 13.90 -7.21 -3.45
C SER A 60 13.75 -7.24 -1.92
N GLY A 61 13.28 -8.36 -1.35
CA GLY A 61 13.09 -8.52 0.09
C GLY A 61 11.65 -8.32 0.59
N PHE A 62 10.69 -8.01 -0.26
CA PHE A 62 9.27 -8.08 0.08
C PHE A 62 8.80 -9.54 0.05
N THR A 63 8.29 -10.04 1.16
CA THR A 63 7.82 -11.42 1.29
C THR A 63 6.33 -11.56 1.50
N ALA A 64 5.65 -10.44 1.73
CA ALA A 64 4.19 -10.34 1.79
C ALA A 64 3.72 -9.08 1.07
N VAL A 65 2.50 -9.14 0.51
CA VAL A 65 1.90 -8.02 -0.24
C VAL A 65 0.40 -7.88 0.03
N GLY A 66 -0.04 -6.64 0.24
CA GLY A 66 -1.42 -6.19 0.14
C GLY A 66 -1.69 -5.69 -1.27
N GLU A 67 -2.27 -6.53 -2.11
CA GLU A 67 -2.58 -6.15 -3.49
C GLU A 67 -3.94 -5.49 -3.58
N PHE A 68 -3.96 -4.19 -3.89
CA PHE A 68 -5.16 -3.37 -4.01
C PHE A 68 -5.79 -3.57 -5.38
N HIS A 69 -6.70 -4.57 -5.47
CA HIS A 69 -7.14 -5.18 -6.71
C HIS A 69 -8.55 -4.76 -7.14
N TYR A 70 -8.68 -4.13 -8.30
CA TYR A 70 -9.95 -3.66 -8.88
C TYR A 70 -10.19 -4.09 -10.35
N LEU A 71 -9.50 -5.16 -10.81
CA LEU A 71 -9.63 -5.62 -12.19
C LEU A 71 -10.74 -6.67 -12.40
N GLY A 72 -11.31 -7.20 -11.31
CA GLY A 72 -12.39 -8.17 -11.33
C GLY A 72 -12.07 -9.46 -10.58
N LEU A 73 -13.11 -10.29 -10.39
CA LEU A 73 -13.05 -11.53 -9.60
C LEU A 73 -12.09 -12.58 -10.20
N ALA A 74 -12.16 -12.77 -11.53
CA ALA A 74 -11.33 -13.77 -12.21
C ALA A 74 -9.85 -13.38 -12.18
N GLU A 75 -9.56 -12.10 -12.37
CA GLU A 75 -8.22 -11.52 -12.27
C GLU A 75 -7.67 -11.60 -10.85
N GLY A 76 -8.52 -11.43 -9.82
CA GLY A 76 -8.14 -11.61 -8.42
C GLY A 76 -7.69 -13.04 -8.09
N ARG A 77 -8.33 -14.05 -8.69
CA ARG A 77 -7.87 -15.44 -8.58
C ARG A 77 -6.52 -15.64 -9.27
N GLY A 78 -6.33 -15.03 -10.44
CA GLY A 78 -5.04 -15.04 -11.16
C GLY A 78 -3.91 -14.38 -10.34
N ALA A 79 -4.22 -13.31 -9.61
CA ALA A 79 -3.26 -12.68 -8.70
C ALA A 79 -2.85 -13.61 -7.54
N ALA A 80 -3.81 -14.39 -6.99
CA ALA A 80 -3.51 -15.36 -5.93
C ALA A 80 -2.62 -16.52 -6.44
N GLU A 81 -2.90 -17.05 -7.62
CA GLU A 81 -2.05 -18.07 -8.27
C GLU A 81 -0.63 -17.53 -8.52
N ALA A 82 -0.53 -16.28 -8.97
CA ALA A 82 0.76 -15.62 -9.21
C ALA A 82 1.58 -15.43 -7.93
N ALA A 83 0.93 -15.12 -6.81
CA ALA A 83 1.58 -14.95 -5.52
C ALA A 83 2.10 -16.28 -4.98
N GLU A 84 1.32 -17.35 -5.09
CA GLU A 84 1.73 -18.71 -4.72
C GLU A 84 2.95 -19.15 -5.55
N GLU A 85 2.94 -18.94 -6.88
CA GLU A 85 4.06 -19.24 -7.77
C GLU A 85 5.33 -18.47 -7.39
N ALA A 86 5.20 -17.23 -6.96
CA ALA A 86 6.32 -16.37 -6.58
C ALA A 86 6.80 -16.58 -5.12
N GLY A 87 6.08 -17.34 -4.30
CA GLY A 87 6.40 -17.53 -2.88
C GLY A 87 6.21 -16.26 -2.05
N VAL A 88 5.21 -15.44 -2.39
CA VAL A 88 4.85 -14.21 -1.66
C VAL A 88 3.53 -14.42 -0.95
N GLU A 89 3.47 -14.08 0.35
CA GLU A 89 2.20 -14.12 1.10
C GLU A 89 1.28 -12.99 0.63
N LEU A 90 0.09 -13.34 0.13
CA LEU A 90 -0.86 -12.38 -0.43
C LEU A 90 -2.02 -12.11 0.52
N VAL A 91 -2.35 -10.83 0.70
CA VAL A 91 -3.69 -10.37 1.11
C VAL A 91 -4.30 -9.58 -0.05
N LEU A 92 -5.34 -10.14 -0.67
CA LEU A 92 -6.03 -9.49 -1.77
C LEU A 92 -6.98 -8.43 -1.20
N LEU A 93 -6.61 -7.17 -1.29
CA LEU A 93 -7.45 -6.04 -0.90
C LEU A 93 -8.46 -5.81 -2.03
N HIS A 94 -9.60 -6.54 -1.97
CA HIS A 94 -10.63 -6.46 -3.00
C HIS A 94 -11.29 -5.10 -2.98
N VAL A 95 -11.30 -4.42 -4.14
CA VAL A 95 -11.65 -3.00 -4.20
C VAL A 95 -13.11 -2.79 -4.57
N ALA A 96 -13.78 -1.96 -3.77
CA ALA A 96 -15.13 -1.47 -4.05
C ALA A 96 -15.09 -0.20 -4.90
N TYR A 97 -15.86 -0.19 -5.98
CA TYR A 97 -16.04 0.91 -6.90
C TYR A 97 -17.51 1.10 -7.25
N ALA A 98 -18.17 2.14 -6.77
CA ALA A 98 -19.55 2.48 -7.14
C ALA A 98 -19.60 3.42 -8.35
N ARG A 99 -18.63 4.33 -8.45
CA ARG A 99 -18.58 5.39 -9.48
C ARG A 99 -17.15 5.76 -9.87
N GLY A 100 -17.00 6.46 -10.99
CA GLY A 100 -15.67 6.83 -11.53
C GLY A 100 -14.96 5.64 -12.20
N GLY A 101 -13.68 5.76 -12.51
CA GLY A 101 -12.91 4.74 -13.19
C GLY A 101 -13.48 4.31 -14.55
N ILE A 102 -13.19 3.08 -14.95
CA ILE A 102 -13.81 2.42 -16.11
C ILE A 102 -14.90 1.45 -15.64
N GLU A 103 -15.79 1.04 -16.56
CA GLU A 103 -16.96 0.21 -16.22
C GLU A 103 -16.58 -1.09 -15.51
N ARG A 104 -15.51 -1.76 -15.93
CA ARG A 104 -15.06 -3.01 -15.33
C ARG A 104 -14.65 -2.93 -13.85
N PHE A 105 -14.38 -1.73 -13.32
CA PHE A 105 -14.04 -1.57 -11.91
C PHE A 105 -15.27 -1.62 -11.00
N ARG A 106 -16.45 -1.34 -11.56
CA ARG A 106 -17.65 -1.02 -10.80
C ARG A 106 -18.47 -2.25 -10.45
N GLN A 107 -18.88 -2.32 -9.21
CA GLN A 107 -19.97 -3.20 -8.78
C GLN A 107 -21.29 -2.43 -8.81
N GLY A 108 -22.38 -3.13 -9.11
CA GLY A 108 -23.72 -2.53 -9.18
C GLY A 108 -24.33 -2.21 -7.80
N SER A 109 -23.79 -2.78 -6.72
CA SER A 109 -24.22 -2.56 -5.34
C SER A 109 -23.18 -3.06 -4.34
N VAL A 110 -23.28 -2.65 -3.07
CA VAL A 110 -22.47 -3.21 -1.98
C VAL A 110 -22.70 -4.72 -1.86
N ALA A 111 -23.95 -5.18 -2.03
CA ALA A 111 -24.26 -6.61 -1.98
C ALA A 111 -23.51 -7.41 -3.06
N ALA A 112 -23.39 -6.88 -4.29
CA ALA A 112 -22.63 -7.52 -5.36
C ALA A 112 -21.12 -7.56 -5.02
N TYR A 113 -20.57 -6.47 -4.49
CA TYR A 113 -19.19 -6.43 -4.00
C TYR A 113 -18.93 -7.46 -2.89
N LEU A 114 -19.82 -7.54 -1.91
CA LEU A 114 -19.69 -8.50 -0.80
C LEU A 114 -19.81 -9.96 -1.26
N ASP A 115 -20.62 -10.22 -2.30
CA ASP A 115 -20.70 -11.53 -2.94
C ASP A 115 -19.38 -11.92 -3.60
N GLU A 116 -18.76 -11.00 -4.36
CA GLU A 116 -17.42 -11.20 -4.94
C GLU A 116 -16.37 -11.47 -3.86
N LEU A 117 -16.35 -10.68 -2.78
CA LEU A 117 -15.46 -10.88 -1.65
C LEU A 117 -15.68 -12.25 -0.98
N GLY A 118 -16.94 -12.68 -0.84
CA GLY A 118 -17.31 -14.01 -0.34
C GLY A 118 -16.76 -15.13 -1.21
N GLN A 119 -16.89 -15.02 -2.53
CA GLN A 119 -16.38 -16.00 -3.48
C GLN A 119 -14.84 -16.12 -3.44
N LEU A 120 -14.11 -15.02 -3.21
CA LEU A 120 -12.66 -15.06 -3.02
C LEU A 120 -12.30 -15.78 -1.72
N ARG A 121 -13.00 -15.51 -0.63
CA ARG A 121 -12.81 -16.21 0.66
C ARG A 121 -13.11 -17.71 0.57
N GLU A 122 -14.18 -18.09 -0.12
CA GLU A 122 -14.53 -19.50 -0.37
C GLU A 122 -13.47 -20.23 -1.22
N ALA A 123 -12.79 -19.50 -2.11
CA ALA A 123 -11.64 -20.01 -2.85
C ALA A 123 -10.35 -20.13 -2.01
N GLY A 124 -10.41 -19.80 -0.71
CA GLY A 124 -9.25 -19.87 0.20
C GLY A 124 -8.32 -18.67 0.11
N ILE A 125 -8.69 -17.62 -0.62
CA ILE A 125 -7.88 -16.41 -0.76
C ILE A 125 -8.06 -15.53 0.49
N ARG A 126 -6.95 -15.09 1.07
CA ARG A 126 -6.98 -14.11 2.17
C ARG A 126 -7.32 -12.73 1.61
N VAL A 127 -8.34 -12.10 2.16
CA VAL A 127 -8.89 -10.85 1.61
C VAL A 127 -8.94 -9.72 2.63
N GLY A 128 -8.94 -8.48 2.13
CA GLY A 128 -9.32 -7.29 2.87
C GLY A 128 -10.40 -6.50 2.14
N VAL A 129 -11.13 -5.65 2.86
CA VAL A 129 -12.12 -4.71 2.32
C VAL A 129 -11.40 -3.45 1.86
N ALA A 130 -11.66 -3.00 0.64
CA ALA A 130 -10.96 -1.85 0.10
C ALA A 130 -11.89 -0.89 -0.67
N PRO A 131 -12.64 0.00 0.01
CA PRO A 131 -13.25 1.12 -0.69
C PRO A 131 -12.14 1.93 -1.36
N HIS A 132 -12.20 2.07 -2.70
CA HIS A 132 -11.08 2.71 -3.42
C HIS A 132 -10.72 4.07 -2.82
N SER A 133 -11.70 4.94 -2.66
CA SER A 133 -11.58 6.29 -2.10
C SER A 133 -12.97 6.90 -1.94
N VAL A 134 -13.09 8.03 -1.28
CA VAL A 134 -14.34 8.81 -1.19
C VAL A 134 -14.86 9.28 -2.56
N ARG A 135 -13.99 9.38 -3.55
CA ARG A 135 -14.36 9.68 -4.96
C ARG A 135 -15.12 8.52 -5.61
N ALA A 136 -14.76 7.29 -5.28
CA ALA A 136 -15.27 6.08 -5.91
C ALA A 136 -16.44 5.45 -5.13
N CYS A 137 -16.48 5.62 -3.82
CA CYS A 137 -17.51 5.06 -2.94
C CYS A 137 -18.28 6.22 -2.29
N PRO A 138 -19.61 6.33 -2.51
CA PRO A 138 -20.44 7.29 -1.80
C PRO A 138 -20.58 6.92 -0.32
N ALA A 139 -21.09 7.85 0.49
CA ALA A 139 -21.11 7.72 1.95
C ALA A 139 -21.86 6.47 2.45
N ASP A 140 -22.99 6.11 1.84
CA ASP A 140 -23.76 4.92 2.16
C ASP A 140 -22.96 3.62 1.91
N TRP A 141 -22.17 3.55 0.84
CA TRP A 141 -21.26 2.43 0.61
C TRP A 141 -20.16 2.37 1.67
N LEU A 142 -19.57 3.52 2.01
CA LEU A 142 -18.55 3.57 3.04
C LEU A 142 -19.07 3.07 4.39
N GLU A 143 -20.29 3.48 4.78
CA GLU A 143 -20.94 3.02 6.01
C GLU A 143 -21.13 1.50 6.03
N GLU A 144 -21.66 0.90 4.95
CA GLU A 144 -21.87 -0.54 4.85
C GLU A 144 -20.53 -1.32 4.83
N LEU A 145 -19.54 -0.85 4.07
CA LEU A 145 -18.22 -1.49 3.96
C LEU A 145 -17.43 -1.41 5.27
N GLY A 146 -17.46 -0.27 5.95
CA GLY A 146 -16.83 -0.10 7.26
C GLY A 146 -17.46 -1.03 8.31
N ALA A 147 -18.78 -1.06 8.37
CA ALA A 147 -19.52 -1.97 9.27
C ALA A 147 -19.24 -3.45 8.97
N TYR A 148 -19.12 -3.81 7.68
CA TYR A 148 -18.78 -5.18 7.28
C TYR A 148 -17.35 -5.55 7.70
N ALA A 149 -16.36 -4.70 7.40
CA ALA A 149 -14.98 -4.95 7.75
C ALA A 149 -14.80 -5.13 9.27
N GLU A 150 -15.44 -4.29 10.08
CA GLU A 150 -15.40 -4.38 11.54
C GLU A 150 -16.03 -5.68 12.04
N ARG A 151 -17.22 -6.04 11.56
CA ARG A 151 -17.94 -7.26 11.94
C ARG A 151 -17.16 -8.53 11.59
N GLU A 152 -16.57 -8.58 10.39
CA GLU A 152 -15.81 -9.72 9.90
C GLU A 152 -14.33 -9.70 10.36
N ARG A 153 -13.91 -8.64 11.07
CA ARG A 153 -12.55 -8.41 11.54
C ARG A 153 -11.51 -8.44 10.41
N LEU A 154 -11.89 -7.91 9.23
CA LEU A 154 -11.02 -7.82 8.05
C LEU A 154 -10.23 -6.51 8.06
N PRO A 155 -9.02 -6.49 7.48
CA PRO A 155 -8.34 -5.24 7.19
C PRO A 155 -9.17 -4.40 6.22
N LEU A 156 -9.14 -3.07 6.40
CA LEU A 156 -9.77 -2.10 5.52
C LEU A 156 -8.68 -1.12 5.02
N HIS A 157 -8.51 -1.03 3.71
CA HIS A 157 -7.58 -0.09 3.08
C HIS A 157 -8.34 0.89 2.20
N VAL A 158 -7.93 2.17 2.22
CA VAL A 158 -8.59 3.23 1.46
C VAL A 158 -7.62 4.36 1.13
N HIS A 159 -7.62 4.86 -0.13
CA HIS A 159 -6.89 6.08 -0.48
C HIS A 159 -7.62 7.31 0.05
N ALA A 160 -6.90 8.20 0.70
CA ALA A 160 -7.44 9.50 1.11
C ALA A 160 -6.35 10.57 1.23
N ASP A 161 -6.71 11.79 0.90
CA ASP A 161 -5.86 12.99 0.97
C ASP A 161 -4.56 12.85 0.15
N GLU A 162 -4.63 12.13 -0.96
CA GLU A 162 -3.53 11.96 -1.91
C GLU A 162 -3.29 13.23 -2.71
N GLN A 163 -4.37 13.79 -3.31
CA GLN A 163 -4.31 14.94 -4.21
C GLN A 163 -5.18 16.10 -3.71
N PRO A 164 -4.72 17.36 -3.83
CA PRO A 164 -5.54 18.53 -3.44
C PRO A 164 -6.92 18.55 -4.08
N ARG A 165 -7.03 18.16 -5.35
CA ARG A 165 -8.31 18.12 -6.07
C ARG A 165 -9.29 17.09 -5.47
N GLU A 166 -8.82 15.96 -4.97
CA GLU A 166 -9.66 15.00 -4.24
C GLU A 166 -10.33 15.67 -3.04
N ILE A 167 -9.55 16.45 -2.30
CA ILE A 167 -10.04 17.19 -1.12
C ILE A 167 -11.09 18.23 -1.54
N GLU A 168 -10.79 19.02 -2.57
CA GLU A 168 -11.70 20.03 -3.10
C GLU A 168 -13.04 19.40 -3.54
N GLU A 169 -13.00 18.31 -4.27
CA GLU A 169 -14.18 17.57 -4.72
C GLU A 169 -14.99 17.00 -3.54
N CYS A 170 -14.32 16.42 -2.53
CA CYS A 170 -14.97 15.89 -1.33
C CYS A 170 -15.63 17.01 -0.50
N VAL A 171 -14.95 18.14 -0.31
CA VAL A 171 -15.51 19.29 0.41
C VAL A 171 -16.70 19.87 -0.34
N ALA A 172 -16.65 19.96 -1.66
CA ALA A 172 -17.76 20.46 -2.49
C ALA A 172 -19.00 19.54 -2.42
N GLU A 173 -18.80 18.22 -2.38
CA GLU A 173 -19.90 17.23 -2.34
C GLU A 173 -20.45 17.02 -0.92
N HIS A 174 -19.58 16.92 0.10
CA HIS A 174 -19.92 16.45 1.43
C HIS A 174 -19.78 17.52 2.52
N GLY A 175 -19.19 18.68 2.23
CA GLY A 175 -18.93 19.75 3.20
C GLY A 175 -17.81 19.40 4.19
N MET A 176 -17.02 18.35 3.92
CA MET A 176 -15.93 17.88 4.77
C MET A 176 -14.82 17.22 3.94
N ARG A 177 -13.65 17.07 4.55
CA ARG A 177 -12.47 16.47 3.93
C ARG A 177 -12.55 14.94 3.90
N PRO A 178 -11.73 14.24 3.08
CA PRO A 178 -11.82 12.79 2.92
C PRO A 178 -11.71 11.98 4.21
N ILE A 179 -10.69 12.22 5.05
CA ILE A 179 -10.52 11.50 6.31
C ILE A 179 -11.64 11.83 7.31
N GLU A 180 -12.17 13.07 7.31
CA GLU A 180 -13.36 13.44 8.10
C GLU A 180 -14.60 12.63 7.65
N LEU A 181 -14.76 12.42 6.34
CA LEU A 181 -15.84 11.60 5.80
C LEU A 181 -15.69 10.13 6.20
N LEU A 182 -14.47 9.58 6.12
CA LEU A 182 -14.18 8.21 6.58
C LEU A 182 -14.47 8.03 8.08
N ALA A 183 -14.13 9.02 8.91
CA ALA A 183 -14.47 9.00 10.34
C ALA A 183 -15.99 8.99 10.56
N ARG A 184 -16.71 9.88 9.86
CA ARG A 184 -18.18 9.99 9.98
C ARG A 184 -18.91 8.72 9.54
N THR A 185 -18.41 8.03 8.53
CA THR A 185 -19.01 6.79 7.98
C THR A 185 -18.57 5.52 8.70
N GLY A 186 -17.77 5.63 9.78
CA GLY A 186 -17.28 4.47 10.53
C GLY A 186 -16.23 3.63 9.82
N CYS A 187 -15.61 4.17 8.78
CA CYS A 187 -14.50 3.50 8.08
C CYS A 187 -13.16 3.60 8.82
N LEU A 188 -13.02 4.47 9.84
CA LEU A 188 -11.80 4.54 10.64
C LEU A 188 -11.88 3.62 11.85
N GLY A 189 -10.81 2.85 12.07
CA GLY A 189 -10.65 1.96 13.21
C GLY A 189 -9.26 1.32 13.23
N GLU A 190 -8.98 0.49 14.24
CA GLU A 190 -7.68 -0.17 14.44
C GLU A 190 -7.23 -1.04 13.26
N ARG A 191 -8.17 -1.54 12.44
CA ARG A 191 -7.90 -2.34 11.24
C ARG A 191 -7.92 -1.53 9.96
N THR A 192 -8.07 -0.21 10.06
CA THR A 192 -8.05 0.68 8.91
C THR A 192 -6.66 1.19 8.61
N THR A 193 -6.29 1.12 7.35
CA THR A 193 -5.07 1.71 6.80
C THR A 193 -5.47 2.73 5.72
N VAL A 194 -5.18 3.99 5.99
CA VAL A 194 -5.33 5.07 5.01
C VAL A 194 -4.06 5.14 4.18
N VAL A 195 -4.19 5.07 2.87
CA VAL A 195 -3.05 5.15 1.94
C VAL A 195 -2.80 6.61 1.60
N HIS A 196 -1.54 7.00 1.60
CA HIS A 196 -0.96 8.33 1.40
C HIS A 196 -1.16 9.30 2.56
N ALA A 197 -2.32 9.94 2.70
CA ALA A 197 -2.57 11.03 3.66
C ALA A 197 -1.55 12.18 3.55
N THR A 198 -0.92 12.38 2.38
CA THR A 198 0.13 13.38 2.11
C THR A 198 -0.36 14.80 2.36
N ASN A 199 -1.65 15.06 2.11
CA ASN A 199 -2.29 16.36 2.29
C ASN A 199 -3.19 16.43 3.54
N ALA A 200 -3.07 15.47 4.49
CA ALA A 200 -3.86 15.47 5.70
C ALA A 200 -3.54 16.67 6.62
N ASN A 201 -4.57 17.31 7.13
CA ASN A 201 -4.43 18.40 8.10
C ASN A 201 -4.35 17.90 9.55
N GLY A 202 -4.21 18.84 10.52
CA GLY A 202 -4.08 18.48 11.93
C GLY A 202 -5.29 17.78 12.52
N ALA A 203 -6.50 18.20 12.15
CA ALA A 203 -7.74 17.61 12.65
C ALA A 203 -7.92 16.18 12.10
N GLU A 204 -7.58 15.95 10.84
CA GLU A 204 -7.62 14.62 10.23
C GLU A 204 -6.59 13.66 10.86
N LEU A 205 -5.39 14.15 11.16
CA LEU A 205 -4.41 13.36 11.92
C LEU A 205 -4.89 13.04 13.33
N ASP A 206 -5.61 13.93 13.99
CA ASP A 206 -6.20 13.68 15.31
C ASP A 206 -7.28 12.57 15.20
N LEU A 207 -8.13 12.59 14.16
CA LEU A 207 -9.12 11.53 13.90
C LEU A 207 -8.48 10.16 13.65
N LEU A 208 -7.38 10.11 12.89
CA LEU A 208 -6.63 8.86 12.67
C LEU A 208 -6.04 8.32 13.97
N ALA A 209 -5.45 9.19 14.79
CA ALA A 209 -4.89 8.80 16.08
C ALA A 209 -5.96 8.27 17.03
N ASP A 210 -7.09 8.99 17.16
CA ASP A 210 -8.20 8.61 18.04
C ASP A 210 -8.84 7.28 17.63
N ALA A 211 -8.88 7.00 16.32
CA ALA A 211 -9.38 5.73 15.78
C ALA A 211 -8.38 4.57 15.89
N GLY A 212 -7.11 4.84 16.19
CA GLY A 212 -6.03 3.84 16.11
C GLY A 212 -5.73 3.37 14.68
N ALA A 213 -6.12 4.17 13.68
CA ALA A 213 -5.89 3.87 12.27
C ALA A 213 -4.41 4.05 11.90
N ARG A 214 -3.99 3.39 10.80
CA ARG A 214 -2.63 3.47 10.26
C ARG A 214 -2.58 4.32 9.00
N ILE A 215 -1.37 4.76 8.65
CA ILE A 215 -1.08 5.33 7.34
C ILE A 215 -0.10 4.41 6.62
N CYS A 216 -0.46 4.04 5.38
CA CYS A 216 0.46 3.43 4.43
C CYS A 216 1.04 4.54 3.57
N VAL A 217 2.33 4.81 3.73
CA VAL A 217 3.05 5.77 2.92
C VAL A 217 3.75 5.05 1.77
N CYS A 218 3.73 5.65 0.58
CA CYS A 218 4.30 5.10 -0.65
C CYS A 218 5.32 6.08 -1.25
N PRO A 219 6.46 6.33 -0.55
CA PRO A 219 7.34 7.44 -0.84
C PRO A 219 7.83 7.53 -2.28
N THR A 220 8.13 6.41 -2.91
CA THR A 220 8.63 6.40 -4.30
C THR A 220 7.52 6.73 -5.30
N THR A 221 6.29 6.28 -5.07
CA THR A 221 5.12 6.66 -5.89
C THR A 221 4.74 8.10 -5.67
N GLU A 222 4.65 8.55 -4.41
CA GLU A 222 4.32 9.93 -4.04
C GLU A 222 5.31 10.93 -4.67
N ALA A 223 6.60 10.55 -4.71
CA ALA A 223 7.63 11.33 -5.40
C ALA A 223 7.44 11.34 -6.94
N ASN A 224 7.11 10.17 -7.53
CA ASN A 224 6.91 10.05 -8.97
C ASN A 224 5.66 10.81 -9.47
N LEU A 225 4.57 10.79 -8.67
CA LEU A 225 3.31 11.45 -9.01
C LEU A 225 3.23 12.92 -8.56
N GLY A 226 4.17 13.34 -7.71
CA GLY A 226 4.19 14.71 -7.19
C GLY A 226 3.10 14.98 -6.15
N ASP A 227 2.74 13.98 -5.33
CA ASP A 227 1.64 14.05 -4.36
C ASP A 227 1.97 14.89 -3.12
N GLY A 228 3.24 15.27 -2.96
CA GLY A 228 3.70 16.03 -1.81
C GLY A 228 4.42 15.17 -0.78
N PHE A 229 4.35 15.56 0.48
CA PHE A 229 5.08 14.91 1.56
C PHE A 229 4.21 14.70 2.79
N LEU A 230 4.15 13.47 3.27
CA LEU A 230 3.56 13.19 4.57
C LEU A 230 4.25 14.05 5.66
N PRO A 231 3.50 14.73 6.56
CA PRO A 231 4.07 15.49 7.68
C PRO A 231 4.54 14.55 8.80
N VAL A 232 5.65 13.84 8.57
CA VAL A 232 6.12 12.68 9.37
C VAL A 232 6.20 12.97 10.87
N GLU A 233 6.76 14.12 11.28
CA GLU A 233 6.85 14.45 12.71
C GLU A 233 5.48 14.66 13.37
N ARG A 234 4.55 15.26 12.64
CA ARG A 234 3.17 15.46 13.13
C ARG A 234 2.41 14.15 13.28
N VAL A 235 2.64 13.21 12.37
CA VAL A 235 2.08 11.84 12.41
C VAL A 235 2.67 11.09 13.61
N ARG A 236 4.00 11.07 13.73
CA ARG A 236 4.69 10.35 14.81
C ARG A 236 4.37 10.92 16.20
N SER A 237 4.27 12.25 16.33
CA SER A 237 3.93 12.90 17.62
C SER A 237 2.53 12.53 18.13
N ARG A 238 1.66 12.03 17.26
CA ARG A 238 0.31 11.53 17.60
C ARG A 238 0.26 10.03 17.85
N GLY A 239 1.37 9.33 17.68
CA GLY A 239 1.43 7.88 17.82
C GLY A 239 0.75 7.11 16.70
N ILE A 240 0.46 7.75 15.55
CA ILE A 240 -0.11 7.07 14.38
C ILE A 240 0.92 6.10 13.82
N ALA A 241 0.53 4.84 13.68
CA ALA A 241 1.38 3.82 13.11
C ALA A 241 1.55 4.03 11.60
N LEU A 242 2.78 3.82 11.10
CA LEU A 242 3.12 3.89 9.68
C LEU A 242 3.47 2.51 9.15
N CYS A 243 3.11 2.22 7.91
CA CYS A 243 3.67 1.14 7.10
C CYS A 243 4.02 1.66 5.70
N ILE A 244 4.68 0.84 4.89
CA ILE A 244 5.09 1.21 3.53
C ILE A 244 4.38 0.38 2.47
N GLY A 245 4.21 0.95 1.29
CA GLY A 245 3.77 0.29 0.07
C GLY A 245 4.58 0.75 -1.14
N SER A 246 4.65 -0.06 -2.19
CA SER A 246 5.23 0.31 -3.48
C SER A 246 4.22 0.90 -4.46
N ASP A 247 2.95 0.83 -4.11
CA ASP A 247 1.77 1.37 -4.79
C ASP A 247 1.79 1.14 -6.31
N SER A 248 2.15 2.13 -7.12
CA SER A 248 2.20 2.02 -8.59
C SER A 248 3.34 1.11 -9.11
N ASN A 249 4.19 0.61 -8.22
CA ASN A 249 5.32 -0.25 -8.55
C ASN A 249 6.30 0.34 -9.57
N VAL A 250 6.40 1.66 -9.65
CA VAL A 250 7.44 2.33 -10.44
C VAL A 250 8.82 1.94 -9.91
N ARG A 251 8.93 1.78 -8.60
CA ARG A 251 10.03 1.14 -7.87
C ARG A 251 9.49 -0.03 -7.05
N ILE A 252 10.33 -1.06 -6.87
CA ILE A 252 10.04 -2.22 -6.01
C ILE A 252 11.30 -2.46 -5.19
N ASP A 253 11.44 -1.70 -4.09
CA ASP A 253 12.61 -1.77 -3.21
C ASP A 253 12.21 -1.30 -1.80
N PRO A 254 12.04 -2.23 -0.83
CA PRO A 254 11.66 -1.87 0.53
C PRO A 254 12.69 -0.99 1.22
N LEU A 255 13.97 -1.14 0.89
CA LEU A 255 15.02 -0.30 1.46
C LEU A 255 14.91 1.13 0.96
N GLU A 256 14.55 1.32 -0.30
CA GLU A 256 14.32 2.66 -0.86
C GLU A 256 13.09 3.32 -0.23
N GLU A 257 11.97 2.58 -0.07
CA GLU A 257 10.76 3.13 0.57
C GLU A 257 11.06 3.63 2.00
N ILE A 258 11.71 2.83 2.85
CA ILE A 258 12.02 3.27 4.22
C ILE A 258 13.10 4.37 4.27
N ARG A 259 14.05 4.39 3.32
CA ARG A 259 15.05 5.46 3.21
C ARG A 259 14.43 6.78 2.78
N GLU A 260 13.53 6.75 1.79
CA GLU A 260 12.84 7.97 1.35
C GLU A 260 11.93 8.50 2.45
N LEU A 261 11.24 7.66 3.20
CA LEU A 261 10.46 8.08 4.37
C LEU A 261 11.34 8.82 5.40
N GLU A 262 12.48 8.26 5.79
CA GLU A 262 13.42 8.94 6.69
C GLU A 262 14.06 10.15 6.01
N GLY A 263 14.36 10.06 4.71
CA GLY A 263 14.88 11.15 3.90
C GLY A 263 13.95 12.36 3.86
N ILE A 264 12.66 12.14 3.71
CA ILE A 264 11.61 13.17 3.81
C ILE A 264 11.64 13.81 5.20
N ALA A 265 11.61 12.99 6.26
CA ALA A 265 11.62 13.46 7.64
C ALA A 265 12.87 14.31 7.95
N ARG A 266 14.05 13.89 7.47
CA ARG A 266 15.31 14.65 7.60
C ARG A 266 15.26 15.99 6.88
N ARG A 267 14.77 15.99 5.63
CA ARG A 267 14.67 17.23 4.82
C ARG A 267 13.67 18.22 5.40
N GLN A 268 12.54 17.74 5.92
CA GLN A 268 11.52 18.58 6.56
C GLN A 268 12.02 19.20 7.88
N SER A 269 12.71 18.42 8.70
CA SER A 269 13.11 18.84 10.06
C SER A 269 14.50 19.48 10.14
N GLY A 270 15.37 19.26 9.15
CA GLY A 270 16.79 19.63 9.21
C GLY A 270 17.60 18.81 10.22
N ARG A 271 17.08 17.67 10.71
CA ARG A 271 17.71 16.80 11.71
C ARG A 271 18.03 15.44 11.12
N ARG A 272 18.97 14.71 11.73
CA ARG A 272 19.27 13.31 11.42
C ARG A 272 18.52 12.39 12.39
N ASN A 273 18.31 11.15 11.97
CA ASN A 273 17.73 10.09 12.78
C ASN A 273 16.34 10.51 13.38
N VAL A 274 15.48 11.03 12.51
CA VAL A 274 14.11 11.43 12.89
C VAL A 274 13.25 10.19 13.13
N ILE A 275 13.47 9.15 12.32
CA ILE A 275 12.92 7.82 12.51
C ILE A 275 14.11 6.89 12.83
N PRO A 276 14.25 6.39 14.07
CA PRO A 276 15.31 5.44 14.43
C PRO A 276 15.26 4.18 13.56
N LEU A 277 16.41 3.50 13.41
CA LEU A 277 16.53 2.28 12.59
C LEU A 277 15.51 1.21 12.96
N ASP A 278 15.34 0.94 14.25
CA ASP A 278 14.39 -0.07 14.72
C ASP A 278 12.94 0.29 14.35
N ASP A 279 12.58 1.57 14.40
CA ASP A 279 11.29 2.05 13.95
C ASP A 279 11.11 1.92 12.43
N LEU A 280 12.15 2.22 11.63
CA LEU A 280 12.12 2.01 10.18
C LEU A 280 11.90 0.53 9.82
N LEU A 281 12.60 -0.36 10.50
CA LEU A 281 12.43 -1.80 10.31
C LEU A 281 11.03 -2.25 10.71
N ARG A 282 10.52 -1.77 11.84
CA ARG A 282 9.15 -2.05 12.30
C ARG A 282 8.10 -1.54 11.30
N ILE A 283 8.28 -0.35 10.75
CA ILE A 283 7.42 0.24 9.70
C ILE A 283 7.43 -0.65 8.45
N GLY A 284 8.60 -1.09 8.01
CA GLY A 284 8.74 -1.91 6.81
C GLY A 284 8.29 -3.36 6.95
N ARG A 285 8.01 -3.84 8.17
CA ARG A 285 7.75 -5.24 8.49
C ARG A 285 6.47 -5.41 9.31
N GLU A 286 6.57 -5.26 10.63
CA GLU A 286 5.50 -5.56 11.60
C GLU A 286 4.26 -4.70 11.39
N GLU A 287 4.42 -3.41 11.11
CA GLU A 287 3.26 -2.53 10.88
C GLU A 287 2.60 -2.82 9.53
N GLY A 288 3.38 -3.19 8.51
CA GLY A 288 2.84 -3.71 7.25
C GLY A 288 2.05 -5.00 7.45
N ALA A 289 2.59 -5.96 8.21
CA ALA A 289 1.90 -7.20 8.56
C ALA A 289 0.60 -6.94 9.33
N ARG A 290 0.62 -6.06 10.33
CA ARG A 290 -0.58 -5.67 11.09
C ARG A 290 -1.63 -4.99 10.21
N SER A 291 -1.21 -4.16 9.25
CA SER A 291 -2.13 -3.50 8.31
C SER A 291 -2.90 -4.50 7.44
N LEU A 292 -2.28 -5.65 7.17
CA LEU A 292 -2.83 -6.74 6.37
C LEU A 292 -3.46 -7.86 7.21
N GLY A 293 -3.44 -7.77 8.55
CA GLY A 293 -3.95 -8.81 9.44
C GLY A 293 -3.14 -10.10 9.37
N LEU A 294 -1.83 -10.01 9.14
CA LEU A 294 -0.91 -11.13 9.11
C LEU A 294 -0.26 -11.33 10.48
N ASP A 295 -0.37 -12.54 11.03
CA ASP A 295 0.31 -12.95 12.27
C ASP A 295 1.72 -13.50 12.00
N ALA A 296 1.97 -13.98 10.79
CA ALA A 296 3.26 -14.49 10.33
C ALA A 296 3.43 -14.26 8.83
N TRP A 297 4.66 -14.04 8.40
CA TRP A 297 5.06 -13.90 6.99
C TRP A 297 6.46 -14.46 6.78
N PRO A 298 6.87 -14.80 5.53
CA PRO A 298 8.17 -15.41 5.28
C PRO A 298 9.36 -14.51 5.64
N GLU A 299 10.48 -15.13 5.94
CA GLU A 299 11.77 -14.47 6.15
C GLU A 299 12.44 -14.13 4.81
N VAL A 300 13.44 -13.26 4.89
CA VAL A 300 14.38 -12.94 3.81
C VAL A 300 15.80 -13.23 4.27
N GLU A 301 16.65 -13.67 3.36
CA GLU A 301 18.07 -13.87 3.62
C GLU A 301 18.90 -12.70 3.08
N VAL A 302 19.79 -12.16 3.92
CA VAL A 302 20.76 -11.14 3.55
C VAL A 302 22.07 -11.82 3.16
N ASP A 303 22.58 -11.58 1.98
CA ASP A 303 23.91 -11.98 1.52
C ASP A 303 24.97 -11.15 2.25
N LEU A 304 25.59 -11.74 3.27
CA LEU A 304 26.68 -11.07 4.00
C LEU A 304 27.97 -10.93 3.17
N GLY A 305 28.10 -11.65 2.06
CA GLY A 305 29.19 -11.49 1.09
C GLY A 305 28.97 -10.38 0.07
N HIS A 306 27.81 -9.72 0.13
CA HIS A 306 27.49 -8.67 -0.83
C HIS A 306 28.48 -7.49 -0.75
N ARG A 307 28.91 -6.98 -1.92
CA ARG A 307 29.90 -5.90 -2.06
C ARG A 307 29.63 -4.64 -1.23
N SER A 308 28.34 -4.30 -1.00
CA SER A 308 27.98 -3.12 -0.20
C SER A 308 28.17 -3.33 1.30
N LEU A 309 28.46 -4.56 1.75
CA LEU A 309 28.72 -4.92 3.15
C LEU A 309 30.20 -5.22 3.40
N GLU A 310 31.09 -5.05 2.41
CA GLU A 310 32.51 -5.27 2.58
C GLU A 310 33.10 -4.38 3.69
N GLY A 311 33.73 -5.01 4.67
CA GLY A 311 34.31 -4.32 5.84
C GLY A 311 33.29 -3.90 6.90
N VAL A 312 32.03 -4.33 6.80
CA VAL A 312 31.00 -4.07 7.81
C VAL A 312 30.79 -5.33 8.65
N GLU A 313 30.85 -5.22 9.98
CA GLU A 313 30.74 -6.35 10.90
C GLU A 313 29.84 -6.04 12.10
N GLY A 314 29.35 -7.09 12.77
CA GLY A 314 28.66 -7.00 14.04
C GLY A 314 27.33 -6.23 13.98
N GLU A 315 27.15 -5.29 14.90
CA GLU A 315 25.91 -4.52 15.05
C GLU A 315 25.66 -3.50 13.92
N ASP A 316 26.67 -3.15 13.13
CA ASP A 316 26.55 -2.20 12.03
C ASP A 316 25.93 -2.81 10.76
N VAL A 317 25.89 -4.16 10.65
CA VAL A 317 25.40 -4.85 9.44
C VAL A 317 23.99 -4.43 9.05
N VAL A 318 23.06 -4.43 10.00
CA VAL A 318 21.65 -4.09 9.72
C VAL A 318 21.51 -2.63 9.27
N ALA A 319 22.26 -1.72 9.91
CA ALA A 319 22.27 -0.32 9.50
C ALA A 319 22.89 -0.14 8.09
N ALA A 320 23.95 -0.89 7.77
CA ALA A 320 24.55 -0.87 6.45
C ALA A 320 23.62 -1.42 5.37
N VAL A 321 22.87 -2.50 5.66
CA VAL A 321 21.81 -2.99 4.76
C VAL A 321 20.78 -1.90 4.52
N VAL A 322 20.22 -1.31 5.57
CA VAL A 322 19.16 -0.30 5.44
C VAL A 322 19.63 0.95 4.74
N PHE A 323 20.81 1.49 5.08
CA PHE A 323 21.23 2.81 4.58
C PHE A 323 22.28 2.77 3.47
N GLY A 324 22.91 1.63 3.22
CA GLY A 324 24.05 1.52 2.30
C GLY A 324 23.90 0.52 1.15
N ALA A 325 23.04 -0.49 1.30
CA ALA A 325 22.85 -1.51 0.27
C ALA A 325 21.71 -1.19 -0.70
N SER A 326 21.70 -1.79 -1.88
CA SER A 326 20.57 -1.91 -2.78
C SER A 326 19.83 -3.23 -2.53
N ALA A 327 18.63 -3.38 -3.10
CA ALA A 327 17.79 -4.55 -2.85
C ALA A 327 18.41 -5.90 -3.29
N ASP A 328 19.44 -5.87 -4.16
CA ASP A 328 20.22 -7.05 -4.54
C ASP A 328 21.08 -7.64 -3.40
N VAL A 329 21.07 -7.03 -2.21
CA VAL A 329 21.63 -7.58 -0.97
C VAL A 329 20.82 -8.76 -0.45
N PHE A 330 19.57 -8.92 -0.87
CA PHE A 330 18.73 -10.05 -0.50
C PHE A 330 18.95 -11.23 -1.44
N ASP A 331 19.13 -12.41 -0.87
CA ASP A 331 19.29 -13.63 -1.66
C ASP A 331 17.94 -14.00 -2.31
N SER A 332 17.90 -14.00 -3.63
CA SER A 332 16.71 -14.33 -4.40
C SER A 332 16.44 -15.83 -4.53
N GLU A 333 17.38 -16.68 -4.10
CA GLU A 333 17.26 -18.15 -4.15
C GLU A 333 16.86 -18.79 -2.82
N ALA A 334 16.62 -17.99 -1.77
CA ALA A 334 16.30 -18.45 -0.43
C ALA A 334 14.78 -18.61 -0.18
#